data_85c5c194855d01b1c887facb22a881d8
#
_entry.id   85c5c194855d01b1c887facb22a881d8
#
_cell.length_a   1.000
_cell.length_b   1.000
_cell.length_c   1.000
_cell.angle_alpha   90.00
_cell.angle_beta   90.00
_cell.angle_gamma   90.00
#
_symmetry.space_group_name_H-M   'P 1'
#
loop_
_entity.id
_entity.type
_entity.pdbx_description
1 polymer ?
#
loop_
_entity_poly.entity_id
_entity_poly.type
_entity_poly.pdbx_seq_one_letter_code
_entity_poly.pdbx_strand_id
1 'polypeptide(L)'
;MEPTKLYPIVAVLSLVTVEYGGWALLSFVSARRGQLDDFQTQFFRAGHAHAGVLLVLSLVYFLYLGSKTDFAESTQWIAGAILLTGVLAQSGGFFLHLAVGEVGRGSPGTRLTRSGALLIATALVLLAVGIART
;
A
#
# COMPACT_ATOMS: atom_id res chain seq x y z
N MET A 1 2.67 -19.27 12.98
CA MET A 1 1.94 -17.99 13.30
C MET A 1 0.83 -17.88 12.31
N GLU A 2 -0.37 -17.57 12.74
CA GLU A 2 -1.55 -17.44 11.86
C GLU A 2 -1.47 -16.19 10.99
N PRO A 3 -2.03 -16.20 9.76
CA PRO A 3 -2.00 -15.05 8.86
C PRO A 3 -2.70 -13.82 9.46
N THR A 4 -3.79 -14.04 10.20
CA THR A 4 -4.56 -13.01 10.90
C THR A 4 -3.82 -12.34 12.06
N LYS A 5 -2.67 -12.87 12.47
CA LYS A 5 -1.74 -12.25 13.42
C LYS A 5 -0.53 -11.65 12.72
N LEU A 6 0.07 -12.39 11.78
CA LEU A 6 1.30 -11.93 11.12
C LEU A 6 1.08 -10.69 10.26
N TYR A 7 0.07 -10.71 9.40
CA TYR A 7 -0.15 -9.60 8.47
C TYR A 7 -0.49 -8.26 9.13
N PRO A 8 -1.35 -8.20 10.18
CA PRO A 8 -1.52 -6.97 10.96
C PRO A 8 -0.23 -6.45 11.58
N ILE A 9 0.63 -7.34 12.12
CA ILE A 9 1.92 -6.94 12.67
C ILE A 9 2.79 -6.30 11.58
N VAL A 10 2.87 -6.92 10.39
CA VAL A 10 3.61 -6.36 9.26
C VAL A 10 3.04 -5.00 8.86
N ALA A 11 1.71 -4.86 8.77
CA ALA A 11 1.07 -3.60 8.43
C ALA A 11 1.35 -2.50 9.46
N VAL A 12 1.23 -2.80 10.76
CA VAL A 12 1.54 -1.84 11.84
C VAL A 12 3.01 -1.42 11.82
N LEU A 13 3.93 -2.37 11.68
CA LEU A 13 5.36 -2.04 11.60
C LEU A 13 5.69 -1.22 10.35
N SER A 14 5.01 -1.49 9.23
CA SER A 14 5.16 -0.70 8.01
C SER A 14 4.68 0.74 8.17
N LEU A 15 3.70 1.03 9.04
CA LEU A 15 3.28 2.40 9.36
C LEU A 15 4.42 3.23 9.97
N VAL A 16 5.35 2.61 10.70
CA VAL A 16 6.54 3.31 11.21
C VAL A 16 7.38 3.87 10.06
N THR A 17 7.49 3.13 8.95
CA THR A 17 8.22 3.62 7.76
C THR A 17 7.47 4.77 7.08
N VAL A 18 6.13 4.77 7.14
CA VAL A 18 5.31 5.88 6.63
C VAL A 18 5.52 7.13 7.48
N GLU A 19 5.53 7.03 8.81
CA GLU A 19 5.83 8.16 9.70
C GLU A 19 7.21 8.77 9.39
N TYR A 20 8.23 7.93 9.24
CA TYR A 20 9.56 8.37 8.83
C TYR A 20 9.52 9.08 7.46
N GLY A 21 8.79 8.54 6.49
CA GLY A 21 8.59 9.15 5.17
C GLY A 21 7.93 10.52 5.24
N GLY A 22 6.94 10.70 6.14
CA GLY A 22 6.29 11.98 6.40
C GLY A 22 7.26 13.02 6.97
N TRP A 23 8.08 12.63 7.95
CA TRP A 23 9.13 13.48 8.49
C TRP A 23 10.16 13.86 7.42
N ALA A 24 10.59 12.92 6.58
CA ALA A 24 11.52 13.17 5.48
C ALA A 24 10.93 14.17 4.48
N LEU A 25 9.66 13.97 4.07
CA LEU A 25 8.96 14.90 3.18
C LEU A 25 8.88 16.31 3.77
N LEU A 26 8.53 16.43 5.06
CA LEU A 26 8.50 17.71 5.74
C LEU A 26 9.89 18.40 5.72
N SER A 27 10.96 17.64 5.94
CA SER A 27 12.33 18.13 5.89
C SER A 27 12.71 18.63 4.50
N PHE A 28 12.33 17.93 3.42
CA PHE A 28 12.59 18.39 2.05
C PHE A 28 11.82 19.66 1.72
N VAL A 29 10.55 19.74 2.11
CA VAL A 29 9.69 20.89 1.79
C VAL A 29 10.08 22.12 2.63
N SER A 30 10.47 21.94 3.91
CA SER A 30 10.70 23.04 4.84
C SER A 30 12.15 23.52 4.86
N ALA A 31 13.12 22.60 4.99
CA ALA A 31 14.51 22.92 5.23
C ALA A 31 15.42 22.79 3.99
N ARG A 32 15.00 21.98 3.02
CA ARG A 32 15.78 21.65 1.82
C ARG A 32 15.04 22.05 0.54
N ARG A 33 14.45 23.25 0.54
CA ARG A 33 13.76 23.80 -0.62
C ARG A 33 14.65 23.73 -1.87
N GLY A 34 14.12 23.14 -2.96
CA GLY A 34 14.83 23.01 -4.23
C GLY A 34 15.61 21.71 -4.43
N GLN A 35 15.58 20.77 -3.46
CA GLN A 35 16.15 19.43 -3.67
C GLN A 35 15.23 18.48 -4.43
N LEU A 36 13.91 18.71 -4.36
CA LEU A 36 12.91 18.04 -5.16
C LEU A 36 12.22 19.09 -6.04
N ASP A 37 12.04 18.79 -7.32
CA ASP A 37 11.20 19.59 -8.20
C ASP A 37 9.70 19.37 -7.89
N ASP A 38 8.84 20.13 -8.57
CA ASP A 38 7.39 20.04 -8.37
C ASP A 38 6.83 18.66 -8.71
N PHE A 39 7.33 18.02 -9.77
CA PHE A 39 6.95 16.67 -10.18
C PHE A 39 7.34 15.66 -9.10
N GLN A 40 8.57 15.70 -8.64
CA GLN A 40 9.08 14.81 -7.59
C GLN A 40 8.31 14.99 -6.28
N THR A 41 8.05 16.22 -5.88
CA THR A 41 7.28 16.55 -4.67
C THR A 41 5.86 15.99 -4.76
N GLN A 42 5.20 16.11 -5.90
CA GLN A 42 3.86 15.61 -6.13
C GLN A 42 3.79 14.08 -6.01
N PHE A 43 4.72 13.37 -6.65
CA PHE A 43 4.76 11.91 -6.60
C PHE A 43 5.19 11.37 -5.23
N PHE A 44 6.07 12.08 -4.52
CA PHE A 44 6.41 11.73 -3.14
C PHE A 44 5.17 11.80 -2.24
N ARG A 45 4.42 12.92 -2.31
CA ARG A 45 3.17 13.10 -1.54
C ARG A 45 2.15 12.03 -1.87
N ALA A 46 1.96 11.73 -3.16
CA ALA A 46 1.02 10.69 -3.60
C ALA A 46 1.40 9.31 -3.06
N GLY A 47 2.68 8.90 -3.20
CA GLY A 47 3.17 7.63 -2.71
C GLY A 47 3.05 7.48 -1.20
N HIS A 48 3.43 8.53 -0.46
CA HIS A 48 3.33 8.57 0.99
C HIS A 48 1.87 8.48 1.47
N ALA A 49 0.96 9.27 0.88
CA ALA A 49 -0.45 9.25 1.24
C ALA A 49 -1.10 7.88 0.95
N HIS A 50 -0.80 7.28 -0.22
CA HIS A 50 -1.29 5.94 -0.56
C HIS A 50 -0.76 4.89 0.41
N ALA A 51 0.53 4.93 0.77
CA ALA A 51 1.10 3.99 1.72
C ALA A 51 0.36 4.04 3.07
N GLY A 52 0.17 5.23 3.64
CA GLY A 52 -0.52 5.40 4.92
C GLY A 52 -1.97 4.91 4.88
N VAL A 53 -2.76 5.40 3.93
CA VAL A 53 -4.19 5.05 3.81
C VAL A 53 -4.37 3.55 3.54
N LEU A 54 -3.58 2.96 2.64
CA LEU A 54 -3.70 1.56 2.29
C LEU A 54 -3.24 0.62 3.42
N LEU A 55 -2.23 1.00 4.22
CA LEU A 55 -1.85 0.22 5.40
C LEU A 55 -2.93 0.25 6.48
N VAL A 56 -3.58 1.40 6.71
CA VAL A 56 -4.74 1.48 7.62
C VAL A 56 -5.91 0.64 7.09
N LEU A 57 -6.21 0.71 5.79
CA LEU A 57 -7.19 -0.16 5.15
C LEU A 57 -6.85 -1.64 5.34
N SER A 58 -5.56 -1.99 5.27
CA SER A 58 -5.10 -3.37 5.47
C SER A 58 -5.41 -3.89 6.89
N LEU A 59 -5.30 -3.05 7.92
CA LEU A 59 -5.66 -3.44 9.29
C LEU A 59 -7.16 -3.76 9.40
N VAL A 60 -8.00 -2.93 8.78
CA VAL A 60 -9.46 -3.19 8.71
C VAL A 60 -9.74 -4.48 7.94
N TYR A 61 -9.07 -4.67 6.79
CA TYR A 61 -9.17 -5.89 6.00
C TYR A 61 -8.87 -7.14 6.81
N PHE A 62 -7.75 -7.16 7.54
CA PHE A 62 -7.35 -8.32 8.34
C PHE A 62 -8.27 -8.58 9.53
N LEU A 63 -8.84 -7.53 10.13
CA LEU A 63 -9.86 -7.65 11.15
C LEU A 63 -11.09 -8.40 10.62
N TYR A 64 -11.59 -8.01 9.44
CA TYR A 64 -12.74 -8.67 8.83
C TYR A 64 -12.40 -10.07 8.31
N LEU A 65 -11.21 -10.26 7.72
CA LEU A 65 -10.74 -11.56 7.24
C LEU A 65 -10.75 -12.61 8.37
N GLY A 66 -10.29 -12.24 9.57
CA GLY A 66 -10.23 -13.14 10.71
C GLY A 66 -11.54 -13.32 11.48
N SER A 67 -12.45 -12.32 11.43
CA SER A 67 -13.65 -12.33 12.27
C SER A 67 -14.97 -12.54 11.52
N LYS A 68 -14.97 -12.37 10.19
CA LYS A 68 -16.18 -12.33 9.37
C LYS A 68 -16.10 -13.20 8.11
N THR A 69 -15.13 -14.12 8.04
CA THR A 69 -15.07 -15.09 6.95
C THR A 69 -14.74 -16.47 7.51
N ASP A 70 -15.28 -17.51 6.86
CA ASP A 70 -14.97 -18.92 7.15
C ASP A 70 -13.87 -19.46 6.23
N PHE A 71 -12.96 -18.59 5.78
CA PHE A 71 -11.88 -19.00 4.90
C PHE A 71 -10.90 -19.93 5.61
N ALA A 72 -10.53 -21.00 4.91
CA ALA A 72 -9.43 -21.85 5.34
C ALA A 72 -8.15 -21.02 5.51
N GLU A 73 -7.27 -21.43 6.41
CA GLU A 73 -6.02 -20.71 6.71
C GLU A 73 -5.17 -20.45 5.46
N SER A 74 -5.11 -21.42 4.53
CA SER A 74 -4.42 -21.25 3.24
C SER A 74 -4.99 -20.09 2.40
N THR A 75 -6.32 -19.94 2.38
CA THR A 75 -6.98 -18.83 1.68
C THR A 75 -6.69 -17.49 2.35
N GLN A 76 -6.65 -17.46 3.69
CA GLN A 76 -6.29 -16.25 4.44
C GLN A 76 -4.83 -15.84 4.16
N TRP A 77 -3.91 -16.80 4.06
CA TRP A 77 -2.52 -16.55 3.65
C TRP A 77 -2.45 -15.91 2.26
N ILE A 78 -3.14 -16.50 1.29
CA ILE A 78 -3.15 -15.99 -0.10
C ILE A 78 -3.77 -14.59 -0.15
N ALA A 79 -4.94 -14.40 0.45
CA ALA A 79 -5.67 -13.14 0.45
C ALA A 79 -4.85 -12.01 1.09
N GLY A 80 -4.19 -12.27 2.21
CA GLY A 80 -3.32 -11.32 2.87
C GLY A 80 -2.06 -10.99 2.07
N ALA A 81 -1.44 -11.98 1.45
CA ALA A 81 -0.28 -11.78 0.58
C ALA A 81 -0.64 -10.92 -0.63
N ILE A 82 -1.78 -11.18 -1.29
CA ILE A 82 -2.27 -10.37 -2.42
C ILE A 82 -2.47 -8.92 -1.98
N LEU A 83 -3.10 -8.68 -0.84
CA LEU A 83 -3.34 -7.34 -0.33
C LEU A 83 -2.02 -6.59 -0.07
N LEU A 84 -1.13 -7.13 0.76
CA LEU A 84 0.11 -6.42 1.13
C LEU A 84 1.06 -6.24 -0.07
N THR A 85 1.13 -7.22 -0.98
CA THR A 85 1.88 -7.06 -2.23
C THR A 85 1.27 -5.95 -3.08
N GLY A 86 -0.06 -5.87 -3.14
CA GLY A 86 -0.78 -4.79 -3.82
C GLY A 86 -0.48 -3.41 -3.22
N VAL A 87 -0.50 -3.29 -1.90
CA VAL A 87 -0.17 -2.05 -1.17
C VAL A 87 1.26 -1.61 -1.47
N LEU A 88 2.22 -2.54 -1.39
CA LEU A 88 3.62 -2.27 -1.69
C LEU A 88 3.83 -1.85 -3.15
N ALA A 89 3.21 -2.58 -4.09
CA ALA A 89 3.33 -2.28 -5.52
C ALA A 89 2.68 -0.94 -5.88
N GLN A 90 1.49 -0.65 -5.35
CA GLN A 90 0.81 0.61 -5.65
C GLN A 90 1.57 1.81 -5.08
N SER A 91 1.94 1.78 -3.82
CA SER A 91 2.66 2.88 -3.16
C SER A 91 4.09 3.00 -3.69
N GLY A 92 4.81 1.88 -3.82
CA GLY A 92 6.17 1.83 -4.37
C GLY A 92 6.25 2.28 -5.81
N GLY A 93 5.19 2.06 -6.60
CA GLY A 93 5.10 2.51 -7.98
C GLY A 93 5.14 4.04 -8.12
N PHE A 94 4.55 4.80 -7.17
CA PHE A 94 4.68 6.26 -7.14
C PHE A 94 6.13 6.70 -6.90
N PHE A 95 6.83 6.05 -5.96
CA PHE A 95 8.24 6.36 -5.68
C PHE A 95 9.14 5.96 -6.85
N LEU A 96 8.86 4.83 -7.50
CA LEU A 96 9.60 4.45 -8.70
C LEU A 96 9.36 5.46 -9.84
N HIS A 97 8.12 5.92 -10.02
CA HIS A 97 7.81 6.94 -11.04
C HIS A 97 8.50 8.28 -10.73
N LEU A 98 8.57 8.67 -9.46
CA LEU A 98 9.34 9.83 -9.01
C LEU A 98 10.83 9.73 -9.41
N ALA A 99 11.41 8.51 -9.32
CA ALA A 99 12.84 8.30 -9.57
C ALA A 99 13.19 8.22 -11.06
N VAL A 100 12.31 7.63 -11.89
CA VAL A 100 12.61 7.31 -13.31
C VAL A 100 11.55 7.82 -14.28
N GLY A 101 10.52 8.51 -13.81
CA GLY A 101 9.42 9.01 -14.62
C GLY A 101 9.69 10.39 -15.21
N GLU A 102 8.86 10.74 -16.19
CA GLU A 102 8.83 12.06 -16.82
C GLU A 102 7.40 12.58 -16.86
N VAL A 103 7.24 13.89 -16.87
CA VAL A 103 5.92 14.55 -16.99
C VAL A 103 5.23 14.09 -18.28
N GLY A 104 3.98 13.63 -18.15
CA GLY A 104 3.16 13.23 -19.29
C GLY A 104 3.50 11.87 -19.90
N ARG A 105 4.46 11.13 -19.33
CA ARG A 105 4.88 9.82 -19.84
C ARG A 105 4.66 8.70 -18.82
N GLY A 106 4.23 7.54 -19.32
CA GLY A 106 4.18 6.33 -18.49
C GLY A 106 5.59 5.77 -18.25
N SER A 107 5.81 5.22 -17.07
CA SER A 107 7.07 4.59 -16.65
C SER A 107 6.84 3.19 -16.09
N PRO A 108 7.89 2.42 -15.77
CA PRO A 108 7.74 1.20 -14.99
C PRO A 108 6.99 1.41 -13.67
N GLY A 109 7.17 2.58 -13.03
CA GLY A 109 6.45 2.97 -11.81
C GLY A 109 4.95 3.05 -12.02
N THR A 110 4.47 3.65 -13.12
CA THR A 110 3.03 3.71 -13.42
C THR A 110 2.42 2.34 -13.70
N ARG A 111 3.19 1.41 -14.29
CA ARG A 111 2.75 0.02 -14.48
C ARG A 111 2.64 -0.70 -13.14
N LEU A 112 3.65 -0.54 -12.29
CA LEU A 112 3.67 -1.13 -10.95
C LEU A 112 2.49 -0.64 -10.11
N THR A 113 2.22 0.68 -10.10
CA THR A 113 1.05 1.27 -9.41
C THR A 113 -0.27 0.65 -9.89
N ARG A 114 -0.46 0.49 -11.22
CA ARG A 114 -1.66 -0.12 -11.78
C ARG A 114 -1.80 -1.60 -11.39
N SER A 115 -0.71 -2.36 -11.44
CA SER A 115 -0.71 -3.76 -11.00
C SER A 115 -1.05 -3.87 -9.52
N GLY A 116 -0.50 -2.98 -8.68
CA GLY A 116 -0.83 -2.90 -7.26
C GLY A 116 -2.32 -2.63 -7.01
N ALA A 117 -2.90 -1.69 -7.76
CA ALA A 117 -4.33 -1.39 -7.66
C ALA A 117 -5.22 -2.58 -8.02
N LEU A 118 -4.84 -3.36 -9.05
CA LEU A 118 -5.55 -4.59 -9.43
C LEU A 118 -5.45 -5.66 -8.31
N LEU A 119 -4.28 -5.83 -7.71
CA LEU A 119 -4.12 -6.78 -6.59
C LEU A 119 -4.97 -6.38 -5.38
N ILE A 120 -5.00 -5.10 -5.02
CA ILE A 120 -5.85 -4.60 -3.93
C ILE A 120 -7.32 -4.83 -4.25
N ALA A 121 -7.77 -4.49 -5.45
CA ALA A 121 -9.14 -4.73 -5.87
C ALA A 121 -9.50 -6.22 -5.78
N THR A 122 -8.61 -7.11 -6.21
CA THR A 122 -8.79 -8.57 -6.10
C THR A 122 -8.95 -9.00 -4.64
N ALA A 123 -8.07 -8.52 -3.75
CA ALA A 123 -8.16 -8.83 -2.32
C ALA A 123 -9.49 -8.35 -1.71
N LEU A 124 -9.92 -7.13 -2.04
CA LEU A 124 -11.18 -6.58 -1.53
C LEU A 124 -12.41 -7.36 -2.02
N VAL A 125 -12.41 -7.79 -3.29
CA VAL A 125 -13.48 -8.64 -3.83
C VAL A 125 -13.49 -10.01 -3.13
N LEU A 126 -12.32 -10.61 -2.90
CA LEU A 126 -12.22 -11.86 -2.15
C LEU A 126 -12.80 -11.72 -0.74
N LEU A 127 -12.46 -10.65 -0.03
CA LEU A 127 -13.01 -10.38 1.29
C LEU A 127 -14.53 -10.21 1.25
N ALA A 128 -15.04 -9.40 0.31
CA ALA A 128 -16.48 -9.18 0.16
C ALA A 128 -17.25 -10.49 -0.10
N VAL A 129 -16.72 -11.36 -0.97
CA VAL A 129 -17.27 -12.69 -1.22
C VAL A 129 -17.21 -13.58 0.04
N GLY A 130 -16.12 -13.51 0.80
CA GLY A 130 -15.98 -14.23 2.06
C GLY A 130 -17.04 -13.82 3.07
N ILE A 131 -17.23 -12.51 3.28
CA ILE A 131 -18.25 -11.97 4.18
C ILE A 131 -19.68 -12.34 3.74
N ALA A 132 -19.95 -12.31 2.43
CA ALA A 132 -21.28 -12.61 1.91
C ALA A 132 -21.68 -14.08 2.02
N ARG A 133 -20.74 -14.99 2.32
CA ARG A 133 -20.98 -16.43 2.45
C ARG A 133 -21.19 -16.90 3.91
N THR A 134 -20.90 -16.03 4.87
CA THR A 134 -21.15 -16.25 6.31
C THR A 134 -22.47 -15.68 6.75
#